data_bdf4d435b6bfb391fa95fa8e60d3ea5f
#
_entry.id   bdf4d435b6bfb391fa95fa8e60d3ea5f
#
_cell.length_a   1.000
_cell.length_b   1.000
_cell.length_c   1.000
_cell.angle_alpha   90.00
_cell.angle_beta   90.00
_cell.angle_gamma   90.00
#
_symmetry.space_group_name_H-M   'P 1'
#
loop_
_entity.id
_entity.type
_entity.pdbx_description
1 polymer ?
#
loop_
_entity_poly.entity_id
_entity_poly.type
_entity_poly.pdbx_seq_one_letter_code
_entity_poly.pdbx_strand_id
1 'polypeptide(L)'
;MVELNNPTVSDNTESGALNMVKLTIDNCEVVVPEHTTILDAAKSAGIQIPTLCYLRDLNEIGGCRVCVVEVEGCDQLVAACNNYVLDGMVVHTNSPKAREARRTNVQLLLSQHDSRCTSCVRSGNCNLQTIANDLGIFYLPYEQHLAREGWDFDFPIIRDNDKCIKCMRCIKVCESVQGLGIWDLTNRATHTAVGTRGRAPIDKTDCVACGQCITHCPTGALRERDDTETVFDAIADPDKIVLVQIAPAVRSAWGEELGIPREEATVERLACTLRRVGFEYVFDTDFSADLTIMEEGSELLERLGEAAKGEGDSRGWPMFTS
;
A
#
# COMPACT_ATOMS: atom_id res chain seq x y z
N MET A 1 -8.78 11.32 -35.74
CA MET A 1 -7.78 11.29 -34.64
C MET A 1 -8.14 12.40 -33.69
N VAL A 2 -8.75 12.08 -32.55
CA VAL A 2 -8.98 13.05 -31.48
C VAL A 2 -7.71 13.01 -30.63
N GLU A 3 -6.92 14.06 -30.67
CA GLU A 3 -5.74 14.24 -29.82
C GLU A 3 -6.21 14.47 -28.37
N LEU A 4 -5.92 13.54 -27.50
CA LEU A 4 -6.11 13.68 -26.05
C LEU A 4 -4.96 14.54 -25.51
N ASN A 5 -5.14 15.86 -25.54
CA ASN A 5 -4.25 16.80 -24.88
C ASN A 5 -4.53 16.79 -23.36
N ASN A 6 -3.55 16.36 -22.59
CA ASN A 6 -3.58 16.42 -21.13
C ASN A 6 -3.16 17.84 -20.69
N PRO A 7 -4.04 18.69 -20.11
CA PRO A 7 -3.63 19.99 -19.62
C PRO A 7 -2.87 19.85 -18.30
N THR A 8 -1.73 20.52 -18.22
CA THR A 8 -0.97 20.73 -16.98
C THR A 8 -1.84 21.52 -15.98
N VAL A 9 -2.02 20.95 -14.80
CA VAL A 9 -2.77 21.57 -13.68
C VAL A 9 -2.02 22.83 -13.24
N SER A 10 -2.61 24.01 -13.48
CA SER A 10 -2.27 25.25 -12.80
C SER A 10 -3.28 25.48 -11.67
N ASP A 11 -2.80 25.60 -10.44
CA ASP A 11 -3.60 25.99 -9.29
C ASP A 11 -4.24 27.37 -9.54
N ASN A 12 -5.55 27.40 -9.77
CA ASN A 12 -6.37 28.58 -9.63
C ASN A 12 -7.57 28.25 -8.75
N THR A 13 -7.47 28.63 -7.48
CA THR A 13 -8.60 28.73 -6.55
C THR A 13 -9.46 29.94 -6.88
N GLU A 14 -10.35 29.80 -7.86
CA GLU A 14 -11.50 30.68 -8.00
C GLU A 14 -12.78 29.86 -7.77
N SER A 15 -13.68 30.36 -6.94
CA SER A 15 -15.01 29.84 -6.64
C SER A 15 -15.92 29.92 -7.89
N GLY A 16 -15.65 29.07 -8.87
CA GLY A 16 -16.48 28.88 -10.05
C GLY A 16 -17.41 27.69 -9.85
N ALA A 17 -18.65 27.81 -10.28
CA ALA A 17 -19.59 26.68 -10.37
C ALA A 17 -18.91 25.56 -11.17
N LEU A 18 -18.76 24.37 -10.57
CA LEU A 18 -18.18 23.21 -11.23
C LEU A 18 -19.02 22.89 -12.48
N ASN A 19 -18.40 22.93 -13.66
CA ASN A 19 -19.05 22.48 -14.88
C ASN A 19 -19.41 21.01 -14.73
N MET A 20 -20.69 20.70 -14.92
CA MET A 20 -21.19 19.33 -14.82
C MET A 20 -21.21 18.71 -16.21
N VAL A 21 -20.73 17.50 -16.32
CA VAL A 21 -20.68 16.69 -17.54
C VAL A 21 -21.71 15.57 -17.43
N LYS A 22 -22.50 15.37 -18.48
CA LYS A 22 -23.50 14.30 -18.58
C LYS A 22 -22.98 13.22 -19.52
N LEU A 23 -22.96 11.97 -19.04
CA LEU A 23 -22.51 10.81 -19.82
C LEU A 23 -23.41 9.59 -19.54
N THR A 24 -23.22 8.54 -20.32
CA THR A 24 -23.92 7.26 -20.13
C THR A 24 -22.92 6.17 -19.83
N ILE A 25 -23.09 5.42 -18.74
CA ILE A 25 -22.25 4.26 -18.39
C ILE A 25 -23.17 3.04 -18.25
N ASP A 26 -22.95 2.00 -19.05
CA ASP A 26 -23.77 0.77 -19.08
C ASP A 26 -25.29 1.05 -19.08
N ASN A 27 -25.73 1.99 -19.93
CA ASN A 27 -27.13 2.49 -20.06
C ASN A 27 -27.64 3.32 -18.86
N CYS A 28 -26.80 3.65 -17.87
CA CYS A 28 -27.16 4.56 -16.78
C CYS A 28 -26.68 5.98 -17.09
N GLU A 29 -27.57 6.96 -17.01
CA GLU A 29 -27.19 8.38 -17.09
C GLU A 29 -26.47 8.79 -15.80
N VAL A 30 -25.30 9.43 -15.97
CA VAL A 30 -24.43 9.89 -14.89
C VAL A 30 -24.08 11.35 -15.10
N VAL A 31 -24.19 12.16 -14.05
CA VAL A 31 -23.81 13.58 -14.08
C VAL A 31 -22.77 13.81 -13.01
N VAL A 32 -21.56 14.22 -13.43
CA VAL A 32 -20.42 14.41 -12.55
C VAL A 32 -19.68 15.70 -12.92
N PRO A 33 -18.83 16.24 -12.01
CA PRO A 33 -17.98 17.37 -12.34
C PRO A 33 -17.04 17.08 -13.52
N GLU A 34 -16.74 18.10 -14.30
CA GLU A 34 -15.63 18.06 -15.28
C GLU A 34 -14.34 17.60 -14.58
N HIS A 35 -13.47 16.91 -15.30
CA HIS A 35 -12.24 16.30 -14.77
C HIS A 35 -12.44 15.11 -13.81
N THR A 36 -13.65 14.56 -13.70
CA THR A 36 -13.87 13.27 -13.04
C THR A 36 -13.35 12.13 -13.94
N THR A 37 -12.67 11.13 -13.37
CA THR A 37 -12.25 9.95 -14.13
C THR A 37 -13.45 9.07 -14.48
N ILE A 38 -13.36 8.31 -15.58
CA ILE A 38 -14.40 7.31 -15.93
C ILE A 38 -14.61 6.32 -14.77
N LEU A 39 -13.52 5.97 -14.04
CA LEU A 39 -13.58 5.09 -12.88
C LEU A 39 -14.43 5.68 -11.74
N ASP A 40 -14.21 6.94 -11.41
CA ASP A 40 -14.95 7.61 -10.33
C ASP A 40 -16.40 7.91 -10.74
N ALA A 41 -16.64 8.27 -12.01
CA ALA A 41 -17.99 8.41 -12.54
C ALA A 41 -18.77 7.08 -12.48
N ALA A 42 -18.17 5.96 -12.86
CA ALA A 42 -18.78 4.65 -12.72
C ALA A 42 -19.09 4.31 -11.26
N LYS A 43 -18.13 4.59 -10.35
CA LYS A 43 -18.30 4.37 -8.91
C LYS A 43 -19.47 5.19 -8.34
N SER A 44 -19.66 6.45 -8.76
CA SER A 44 -20.79 7.27 -8.32
C SER A 44 -22.16 6.72 -8.75
N ALA A 45 -22.17 5.97 -9.86
CA ALA A 45 -23.36 5.25 -10.35
C ALA A 45 -23.52 3.82 -9.78
N GLY A 46 -22.67 3.43 -8.81
CA GLY A 46 -22.68 2.08 -8.22
C GLY A 46 -22.08 0.99 -9.14
N ILE A 47 -21.45 1.39 -10.25
CA ILE A 47 -20.83 0.46 -11.21
C ILE A 47 -19.37 0.25 -10.82
N GLN A 48 -18.98 -1.01 -10.57
CA GLN A 48 -17.63 -1.36 -10.17
C GLN A 48 -16.77 -1.76 -11.37
N ILE A 49 -15.67 -1.05 -11.57
CA ILE A 49 -14.64 -1.39 -12.54
C ILE A 49 -13.42 -1.93 -11.77
N PRO A 50 -12.92 -3.15 -12.06
CA PRO A 50 -11.81 -3.73 -11.32
C PRO A 50 -10.51 -2.97 -11.59
N THR A 51 -9.67 -2.81 -10.54
CA THR A 51 -8.37 -2.13 -10.60
C THR A 51 -7.31 -2.90 -9.84
N LEU A 52 -6.04 -2.80 -10.26
CA LEU A 52 -4.89 -3.35 -9.53
C LEU A 52 -3.83 -2.30 -9.21
N CYS A 53 -3.43 -1.48 -10.20
CA CYS A 53 -2.40 -0.47 -9.98
C CYS A 53 -2.95 0.86 -9.43
N TYR A 54 -4.24 1.13 -9.60
CA TYR A 54 -4.85 2.40 -9.21
C TYR A 54 -4.79 2.64 -7.69
N LEU A 55 -4.34 3.82 -7.32
CA LEU A 55 -4.41 4.36 -5.98
C LEU A 55 -4.76 5.85 -6.13
N ARG A 56 -5.94 6.24 -5.62
CA ARG A 56 -6.50 7.58 -5.80
C ARG A 56 -5.48 8.65 -5.39
N ASP A 57 -5.34 9.69 -6.20
CA ASP A 57 -4.48 10.85 -6.01
C ASP A 57 -2.97 10.55 -5.92
N LEU A 58 -2.57 9.28 -5.97
CA LEU A 58 -1.19 8.86 -5.82
C LEU A 58 -0.64 8.07 -7.01
N ASN A 59 -1.41 7.12 -7.54
CA ASN A 59 -0.92 6.23 -8.59
C ASN A 59 -2.01 5.93 -9.65
N GLU A 60 -2.21 6.85 -10.55
CA GLU A 60 -3.23 6.81 -11.62
C GLU A 60 -2.62 6.56 -12.99
N ILE A 61 -1.65 5.66 -13.04
CA ILE A 61 -0.80 5.44 -14.23
C ILE A 61 -1.44 4.58 -15.32
N GLY A 62 -2.56 3.92 -15.07
CA GLY A 62 -3.20 3.02 -16.03
C GLY A 62 -2.34 1.81 -16.46
N GLY A 63 -1.29 1.47 -15.71
CA GLY A 63 -0.26 0.51 -16.13
C GLY A 63 -0.71 -0.95 -16.23
N CYS A 64 -1.59 -1.41 -15.34
CA CYS A 64 -2.05 -2.82 -15.33
C CYS A 64 -3.11 -3.14 -16.40
N ARG A 65 -3.77 -2.13 -16.95
CA ARG A 65 -4.84 -2.27 -17.96
C ARG A 65 -6.01 -3.19 -17.56
N VAL A 66 -6.22 -3.38 -16.26
CA VAL A 66 -7.36 -4.17 -15.76
C VAL A 66 -8.66 -3.37 -15.77
N CYS A 67 -8.58 -2.05 -15.65
CA CYS A 67 -9.71 -1.13 -15.66
C CYS A 67 -10.17 -0.69 -17.05
N VAL A 68 -9.78 -1.39 -18.12
CA VAL A 68 -10.14 -1.00 -19.49
C VAL A 68 -11.65 -1.08 -19.73
N VAL A 69 -12.17 -0.08 -20.43
CA VAL A 69 -13.57 0.06 -20.85
C VAL A 69 -13.64 0.40 -22.33
N GLU A 70 -14.77 0.13 -22.94
CA GLU A 70 -15.06 0.53 -24.32
C GLU A 70 -15.82 1.86 -24.31
N VAL A 71 -15.40 2.79 -25.15
CA VAL A 71 -16.06 4.09 -25.33
C VAL A 71 -16.55 4.17 -26.77
N GLU A 72 -17.82 4.49 -26.98
CA GLU A 72 -18.37 4.62 -28.32
C GLU A 72 -17.62 5.71 -29.11
N GLY A 73 -17.34 5.42 -30.37
CA GLY A 73 -16.55 6.31 -31.22
C GLY A 73 -15.03 6.19 -31.03
N CYS A 74 -14.55 5.36 -30.09
CA CYS A 74 -13.13 5.05 -29.91
C CYS A 74 -12.81 3.65 -30.40
N ASP A 75 -11.83 3.50 -31.30
CA ASP A 75 -11.37 2.19 -31.79
C ASP A 75 -10.66 1.37 -30.70
N GLN A 76 -10.00 2.05 -29.77
CA GLN A 76 -9.21 1.45 -28.70
C GLN A 76 -9.93 1.49 -27.37
N LEU A 77 -9.70 0.45 -26.54
CA LEU A 77 -10.12 0.47 -25.14
C LEU A 77 -9.29 1.48 -24.34
N VAL A 78 -9.96 2.22 -23.47
CA VAL A 78 -9.35 3.22 -22.60
C VAL A 78 -9.28 2.72 -21.15
N ALA A 79 -8.26 3.13 -20.42
CA ALA A 79 -8.15 2.81 -18.99
C ALA A 79 -9.03 3.79 -18.19
N ALA A 80 -10.02 3.30 -17.49
CA ALA A 80 -10.98 4.13 -16.75
C ALA A 80 -10.34 4.96 -15.62
N CYS A 81 -9.21 4.48 -15.05
CA CYS A 81 -8.59 5.09 -13.88
C CYS A 81 -7.79 6.37 -14.15
N ASN A 82 -7.50 6.69 -15.41
CA ASN A 82 -6.71 7.88 -15.80
C ASN A 82 -7.23 8.57 -17.06
N ASN A 83 -8.46 8.27 -17.47
CA ASN A 83 -9.15 9.01 -18.54
C ASN A 83 -10.36 9.74 -17.97
N TYR A 84 -10.49 11.01 -18.29
CA TYR A 84 -11.57 11.87 -17.83
C TYR A 84 -12.81 11.70 -18.68
N VAL A 85 -13.97 11.97 -18.07
CA VAL A 85 -15.26 11.96 -18.76
C VAL A 85 -15.40 13.16 -19.68
N LEU A 86 -16.15 12.97 -20.76
CA LEU A 86 -16.54 14.04 -21.70
C LEU A 86 -18.06 14.07 -21.82
N ASP A 87 -18.60 15.24 -22.13
CA ASP A 87 -20.05 15.41 -22.32
C ASP A 87 -20.56 14.56 -23.48
N GLY A 88 -21.65 13.86 -23.26
CA GLY A 88 -22.23 12.93 -24.22
C GLY A 88 -21.46 11.60 -24.39
N MET A 89 -20.41 11.33 -23.61
CA MET A 89 -19.67 10.07 -23.69
C MET A 89 -20.55 8.88 -23.36
N VAL A 90 -20.41 7.78 -24.14
CA VAL A 90 -21.08 6.50 -23.88
C VAL A 90 -20.01 5.45 -23.58
N VAL A 91 -20.08 4.87 -22.38
CA VAL A 91 -19.08 3.93 -21.84
C VAL A 91 -19.72 2.58 -21.58
N HIS A 92 -19.07 1.52 -22.05
CA HIS A 92 -19.42 0.13 -21.78
C HIS A 92 -18.35 -0.52 -20.92
N THR A 93 -18.66 -0.77 -19.64
CA THR A 93 -17.67 -1.30 -18.70
C THR A 93 -17.47 -2.81 -18.84
N ASN A 94 -18.44 -3.52 -19.40
CA ASN A 94 -18.44 -4.98 -19.48
C ASN A 94 -18.78 -5.53 -20.88
N SER A 95 -18.36 -4.82 -21.93
CA SER A 95 -18.49 -5.33 -23.31
C SER A 95 -17.65 -6.59 -23.53
N PRO A 96 -17.96 -7.43 -24.56
CA PRO A 96 -17.14 -8.59 -24.92
C PRO A 96 -15.67 -8.22 -25.13
N LYS A 97 -15.40 -7.10 -25.82
CA LYS A 97 -14.06 -6.59 -26.10
C LYS A 97 -13.31 -6.20 -24.81
N ALA A 98 -14.00 -5.50 -23.88
CA ALA A 98 -13.41 -5.13 -22.58
C ALA A 98 -13.13 -6.36 -21.71
N ARG A 99 -14.02 -7.36 -21.67
CA ARG A 99 -13.82 -8.60 -20.91
C ARG A 99 -12.64 -9.41 -21.43
N GLU A 100 -12.52 -9.57 -22.77
CA GLU A 100 -11.42 -10.30 -23.38
C GLU A 100 -10.07 -9.64 -23.11
N ALA A 101 -9.97 -8.31 -23.31
CA ALA A 101 -8.76 -7.55 -23.03
C ALA A 101 -8.38 -7.62 -21.54
N ARG A 102 -9.34 -7.51 -20.63
CA ARG A 102 -9.12 -7.61 -19.20
C ARG A 102 -8.60 -9.01 -18.82
N ARG A 103 -9.22 -10.07 -19.35
CA ARG A 103 -8.76 -11.45 -19.15
C ARG A 103 -7.32 -11.63 -19.63
N THR A 104 -6.98 -11.18 -20.82
CA THR A 104 -5.64 -11.24 -21.39
C THR A 104 -4.63 -10.50 -20.53
N ASN A 105 -4.95 -9.28 -20.08
CA ASN A 105 -4.08 -8.48 -19.22
C ASN A 105 -3.80 -9.18 -17.88
N VAL A 106 -4.82 -9.78 -17.26
CA VAL A 106 -4.65 -10.50 -15.99
C VAL A 106 -3.84 -11.79 -16.22
N GLN A 107 -4.05 -12.51 -17.32
CA GLN A 107 -3.23 -13.68 -17.68
C GLN A 107 -1.76 -13.32 -17.89
N LEU A 108 -1.47 -12.17 -18.52
CA LEU A 108 -0.10 -11.65 -18.68
C LEU A 108 0.52 -11.25 -17.33
N LEU A 109 -0.25 -10.70 -16.40
CA LEU A 109 0.23 -10.44 -15.04
C LEU A 109 0.55 -11.75 -14.31
N LEU A 110 -0.33 -12.75 -14.42
CA LEU A 110 -0.14 -14.07 -13.80
C LEU A 110 1.03 -14.85 -14.39
N SER A 111 1.39 -14.65 -15.67
CA SER A 111 2.57 -15.27 -16.28
C SER A 111 3.90 -14.77 -15.67
N GLN A 112 3.88 -13.65 -14.97
CA GLN A 112 5.04 -13.10 -14.26
C GLN A 112 4.86 -13.14 -12.73
N HIS A 113 3.90 -13.91 -12.23
CA HIS A 113 3.53 -13.99 -10.83
C HIS A 113 3.59 -15.42 -10.32
N ASP A 114 4.22 -15.63 -9.17
CA ASP A 114 4.19 -16.93 -8.47
C ASP A 114 2.80 -17.16 -7.88
N SER A 115 2.01 -17.98 -8.56
CA SER A 115 0.60 -18.25 -8.23
C SER A 115 0.40 -19.33 -7.17
N ARG A 116 1.41 -19.62 -6.33
CA ARG A 116 1.28 -20.53 -5.16
C ARG A 116 0.49 -19.86 -4.04
N CYS A 117 -0.81 -19.67 -4.27
CA CYS A 117 -1.69 -18.89 -3.40
C CYS A 117 -1.85 -19.51 -2.01
N THR A 118 -1.86 -20.84 -1.89
CA THR A 118 -2.06 -21.55 -0.62
C THR A 118 -0.97 -21.30 0.42
N SER A 119 0.24 -20.94 -0.04
CA SER A 119 1.38 -20.58 0.82
C SER A 119 1.70 -19.07 0.80
N CYS A 120 0.78 -18.25 0.32
CA CYS A 120 0.97 -16.81 0.21
C CYS A 120 0.34 -16.10 1.41
N VAL A 121 1.04 -15.11 1.98
CA VAL A 121 0.55 -14.26 3.08
C VAL A 121 -0.75 -13.50 2.73
N ARG A 122 -1.06 -13.34 1.43
CA ARG A 122 -2.29 -12.68 0.95
C ARG A 122 -3.36 -13.67 0.46
N SER A 123 -3.23 -14.96 0.80
CA SER A 123 -4.25 -15.96 0.44
C SER A 123 -5.62 -15.58 1.00
N GLY A 124 -6.63 -15.57 0.15
CA GLY A 124 -7.99 -15.14 0.52
C GLY A 124 -8.19 -13.62 0.65
N ASN A 125 -7.11 -12.81 0.66
CA ASN A 125 -7.16 -11.34 0.71
C ASN A 125 -6.21 -10.74 -0.33
N CYS A 126 -6.37 -11.12 -1.60
CA CYS A 126 -5.53 -10.68 -2.71
C CYS A 126 -6.37 -10.22 -3.88
N ASN A 127 -6.26 -8.94 -4.24
CA ASN A 127 -7.04 -8.37 -5.35
C ASN A 127 -6.77 -9.08 -6.69
N LEU A 128 -5.53 -9.52 -6.93
CA LEU A 128 -5.20 -10.27 -8.15
C LEU A 128 -5.91 -11.63 -8.18
N GLN A 129 -5.92 -12.35 -7.06
CA GLN A 129 -6.62 -13.63 -6.92
C GLN A 129 -8.13 -13.47 -7.14
N THR A 130 -8.75 -12.48 -6.50
CA THR A 130 -10.18 -12.18 -6.66
C THR A 130 -10.52 -11.89 -8.12
N ILE A 131 -9.79 -10.98 -8.77
CA ILE A 131 -10.04 -10.62 -10.17
C ILE A 131 -9.81 -11.82 -11.12
N ALA A 132 -8.80 -12.64 -10.85
CA ALA A 132 -8.57 -13.85 -11.65
C ALA A 132 -9.72 -14.86 -11.53
N ASN A 133 -10.25 -15.04 -10.33
CA ASN A 133 -11.42 -15.89 -10.08
C ASN A 133 -12.68 -15.33 -10.76
N ASP A 134 -12.96 -14.03 -10.64
CA ASP A 134 -14.12 -13.37 -11.25
C ASP A 134 -14.09 -13.45 -12.77
N LEU A 135 -12.90 -13.43 -13.36
CA LEU A 135 -12.70 -13.60 -14.80
C LEU A 135 -12.65 -15.08 -15.24
N GLY A 136 -12.78 -16.03 -14.32
CA GLY A 136 -12.72 -17.47 -14.61
C GLY A 136 -11.40 -17.89 -15.25
N ILE A 137 -10.27 -17.39 -14.74
CA ILE A 137 -8.94 -17.74 -15.26
C ILE A 137 -8.45 -18.98 -14.51
N PHE A 138 -8.69 -20.15 -15.08
CA PHE A 138 -8.23 -21.45 -14.55
C PHE A 138 -7.02 -22.01 -15.30
N TYR A 139 -6.62 -21.36 -16.38
CA TYR A 139 -5.54 -21.78 -17.26
C TYR A 139 -4.76 -20.57 -17.75
N LEU A 140 -3.44 -20.70 -17.77
CA LEU A 140 -2.53 -19.69 -18.31
C LEU A 140 -1.98 -20.19 -19.66
N PRO A 141 -2.29 -19.46 -20.76
CA PRO A 141 -1.80 -19.83 -22.09
C PRO A 141 -0.35 -19.37 -22.33
N TYR A 142 0.23 -18.64 -21.39
CA TYR A 142 1.57 -18.05 -21.50
C TYR A 142 2.57 -18.79 -20.60
N GLU A 143 3.80 -18.90 -21.08
CA GLU A 143 4.92 -19.41 -20.30
C GLU A 143 5.17 -18.49 -19.08
N GLN A 144 5.49 -19.09 -17.95
CA GLN A 144 5.73 -18.34 -16.72
C GLN A 144 7.20 -17.89 -16.65
N HIS A 145 7.40 -16.58 -16.44
CA HIS A 145 8.71 -15.96 -16.29
C HIS A 145 8.80 -15.21 -14.94
N LEU A 146 9.39 -15.86 -13.94
CA LEU A 146 9.59 -15.28 -12.62
C LEU A 146 10.90 -14.51 -12.54
N ALA A 147 10.93 -13.42 -11.74
CA ALA A 147 12.08 -12.54 -11.61
C ALA A 147 13.24 -13.17 -10.84
N ARG A 148 12.94 -13.99 -9.80
CA ARG A 148 13.88 -14.72 -8.94
C ARG A 148 15.03 -13.88 -8.42
N GLU A 149 14.75 -12.64 -8.03
CA GLU A 149 15.74 -11.76 -7.39
C GLU A 149 15.85 -12.09 -5.91
N GLY A 150 17.08 -12.11 -5.39
CA GLY A 150 17.36 -12.30 -3.97
C GLY A 150 16.93 -11.10 -3.14
N TRP A 151 16.63 -11.35 -1.86
CA TRP A 151 16.30 -10.32 -0.88
C TRP A 151 17.00 -10.62 0.45
N ASP A 152 17.26 -9.57 1.23
CA ASP A 152 17.76 -9.68 2.60
C ASP A 152 16.59 -10.01 3.55
N PHE A 153 16.58 -11.23 4.08
CA PHE A 153 15.54 -11.72 4.98
C PHE A 153 15.75 -11.29 6.45
N ASP A 154 16.88 -10.67 6.78
CA ASP A 154 17.12 -10.12 8.12
C ASP A 154 16.49 -8.74 8.29
N PHE A 155 16.15 -8.07 7.19
CA PHE A 155 15.46 -6.78 7.24
C PHE A 155 13.98 -6.94 7.61
N PRO A 156 13.37 -5.98 8.36
CA PRO A 156 11.96 -6.09 8.79
C PRO A 156 10.94 -6.14 7.66
N ILE A 157 11.26 -5.61 6.48
CA ILE A 157 10.40 -5.65 5.29
C ILE A 157 10.94 -6.71 4.34
N ILE A 158 10.15 -7.74 4.11
CA ILE A 158 10.46 -8.80 3.15
C ILE A 158 9.86 -8.49 1.79
N ARG A 159 10.65 -8.69 0.75
CA ARG A 159 10.23 -8.54 -0.63
C ARG A 159 10.36 -9.84 -1.41
N ASP A 160 9.27 -10.25 -2.05
CA ASP A 160 9.21 -11.37 -2.98
C ASP A 160 8.92 -10.81 -4.40
N ASN A 161 9.96 -10.72 -5.22
CA ASN A 161 9.85 -10.20 -6.58
C ASN A 161 9.00 -11.08 -7.49
N ASP A 162 8.92 -12.38 -7.22
CA ASP A 162 8.11 -13.33 -8.00
C ASP A 162 6.61 -13.10 -7.81
N LYS A 163 6.20 -12.37 -6.78
CA LYS A 163 4.82 -11.95 -6.53
C LYS A 163 4.51 -10.51 -6.95
N CYS A 164 5.50 -9.80 -7.49
CA CYS A 164 5.35 -8.40 -7.85
C CYS A 164 4.70 -8.23 -9.23
N ILE A 165 3.53 -7.57 -9.27
CA ILE A 165 2.83 -7.21 -10.52
C ILE A 165 3.27 -5.85 -11.10
N LYS A 166 4.32 -5.25 -10.58
CA LYS A 166 4.91 -3.99 -11.06
C LYS A 166 3.88 -2.83 -11.12
N CYS A 167 2.98 -2.79 -10.14
CA CYS A 167 1.91 -1.78 -10.06
C CYS A 167 2.40 -0.39 -9.63
N MET A 168 3.62 -0.27 -9.12
CA MET A 168 4.28 0.95 -8.65
C MET A 168 3.63 1.65 -7.44
N ARG A 169 2.63 1.07 -6.77
CA ARG A 169 2.01 1.67 -5.59
C ARG A 169 3.03 1.94 -4.47
N CYS A 170 3.91 0.95 -4.18
CA CYS A 170 4.95 1.10 -3.16
C CYS A 170 5.94 2.21 -3.47
N ILE A 171 6.28 2.42 -4.76
CA ILE A 171 7.13 3.53 -5.20
C ILE A 171 6.44 4.85 -4.88
N LYS A 172 5.19 5.01 -5.33
CA LYS A 172 4.46 6.27 -5.19
C LYS A 172 4.14 6.62 -3.74
N VAL A 173 3.74 5.66 -2.93
CA VAL A 173 3.51 5.88 -1.50
C VAL A 173 4.81 6.29 -0.79
N CYS A 174 5.92 5.61 -1.05
CA CYS A 174 7.19 5.91 -0.42
C CYS A 174 7.76 7.27 -0.86
N GLU A 175 7.58 7.64 -2.14
CA GLU A 175 8.06 8.90 -2.70
C GLU A 175 7.17 10.08 -2.32
N SER A 176 5.85 9.98 -2.56
CA SER A 176 4.94 11.13 -2.48
C SER A 176 4.31 11.32 -1.11
N VAL A 177 4.14 10.25 -0.31
CA VAL A 177 3.52 10.33 1.03
C VAL A 177 4.58 10.35 2.12
N GLN A 178 5.56 9.43 2.04
CA GLN A 178 6.61 9.33 3.06
C GLN A 178 7.81 10.27 2.78
N GLY A 179 7.97 10.76 1.55
CA GLY A 179 9.09 11.62 1.17
C GLY A 179 10.47 10.93 1.10
N LEU A 180 10.52 9.59 1.24
CA LEU A 180 11.77 8.83 1.34
C LEU A 180 12.28 8.32 -0.02
N GLY A 181 11.38 7.88 -0.90
CA GLY A 181 11.74 7.40 -2.24
C GLY A 181 12.68 6.18 -2.25
N ILE A 182 12.47 5.22 -1.34
CA ILE A 182 13.31 4.02 -1.20
C ILE A 182 13.17 3.09 -2.42
N TRP A 183 11.94 2.96 -2.95
CA TRP A 183 11.60 2.05 -4.03
C TRP A 183 11.72 2.73 -5.40
N ASP A 184 12.18 1.99 -6.40
CA ASP A 184 12.26 2.43 -7.78
C ASP A 184 12.13 1.26 -8.77
N LEU A 185 11.95 1.56 -10.05
CA LEU A 185 12.06 0.57 -11.11
C LEU A 185 13.52 0.20 -11.34
N THR A 186 13.79 -1.09 -11.33
CA THR A 186 15.09 -1.66 -11.65
C THR A 186 15.01 -2.46 -12.94
N ASN A 187 16.14 -2.64 -13.61
CA ASN A 187 16.24 -3.36 -14.88
C ASN A 187 15.41 -2.72 -16.02
N ARG A 188 15.30 -3.40 -17.15
CA ARG A 188 14.57 -2.91 -18.35
C ARG A 188 13.87 -4.04 -19.07
N ALA A 189 12.91 -3.70 -19.90
CA ALA A 189 12.13 -4.62 -20.75
C ALA A 189 11.50 -5.75 -19.92
N THR A 190 11.66 -7.00 -20.32
CA THR A 190 11.09 -8.19 -19.66
C THR A 190 11.65 -8.40 -18.25
N HIS A 191 12.84 -7.87 -17.96
CA HIS A 191 13.48 -7.98 -16.65
C HIS A 191 13.13 -6.82 -15.70
N THR A 192 12.24 -5.91 -16.11
CA THR A 192 11.81 -4.82 -15.22
C THR A 192 11.27 -5.38 -13.90
N ALA A 193 11.80 -4.89 -12.81
CA ALA A 193 11.37 -5.21 -11.44
C ALA A 193 11.21 -3.92 -10.62
N VAL A 194 10.63 -4.03 -9.45
CA VAL A 194 10.68 -2.95 -8.46
C VAL A 194 11.72 -3.37 -7.42
N GLY A 195 12.67 -2.52 -7.14
CA GLY A 195 13.72 -2.75 -6.15
C GLY A 195 14.03 -1.47 -5.39
N THR A 196 15.10 -1.47 -4.64
CA THR A 196 15.62 -0.26 -4.00
C THR A 196 16.23 0.68 -5.02
N ARG A 197 16.08 1.98 -4.79
CA ARG A 197 16.67 3.01 -5.65
C ARG A 197 18.19 2.83 -5.73
N GLY A 198 18.71 2.89 -6.96
CA GLY A 198 20.14 2.66 -7.19
C GLY A 198 20.62 1.24 -6.91
N ARG A 199 19.73 0.28 -6.63
CA ARG A 199 20.05 -1.10 -6.22
C ARG A 199 20.89 -1.21 -4.94
N ALA A 200 20.82 -0.21 -4.07
CA ALA A 200 21.47 -0.27 -2.78
C ALA A 200 20.85 -1.41 -1.94
N PRO A 201 21.62 -2.12 -1.11
CA PRO A 201 21.05 -3.01 -0.10
C PRO A 201 20.05 -2.23 0.77
N ILE A 202 18.93 -2.85 1.14
CA ILE A 202 17.85 -2.15 1.86
C ILE A 202 18.30 -1.59 3.20
N ASP A 203 19.19 -2.27 3.90
CA ASP A 203 19.81 -1.86 5.17
C ASP A 203 20.77 -0.65 5.03
N LYS A 204 21.14 -0.28 3.80
CA LYS A 204 21.98 0.88 3.47
C LYS A 204 21.16 2.05 2.91
N THR A 205 19.83 1.97 2.97
CA THR A 205 18.93 3.04 2.56
C THR A 205 18.37 3.76 3.78
N ASP A 206 17.77 4.93 3.57
CA ASP A 206 17.10 5.70 4.64
C ASP A 206 15.70 5.15 4.96
N CYS A 207 15.49 3.83 4.80
CA CYS A 207 14.22 3.20 5.09
C CYS A 207 13.94 3.18 6.59
N VAL A 208 12.85 3.82 7.00
CA VAL A 208 12.41 3.88 8.41
C VAL A 208 11.48 2.74 8.79
N ALA A 209 11.36 1.69 7.97
CA ALA A 209 10.53 0.51 8.18
C ALA A 209 9.04 0.81 8.52
N CYS A 210 8.48 1.91 8.02
CA CYS A 210 7.11 2.37 8.34
C CYS A 210 5.99 1.44 7.83
N GLY A 211 6.28 0.45 6.98
CA GLY A 211 5.31 -0.54 6.49
C GLY A 211 4.29 -0.04 5.44
N GLN A 212 4.27 1.25 5.08
CA GLN A 212 3.29 1.80 4.14
C GLN A 212 3.33 1.14 2.76
N CYS A 213 4.49 0.71 2.32
CA CYS A 213 4.65 -0.05 1.08
C CYS A 213 3.99 -1.45 1.15
N ILE A 214 3.92 -2.06 2.34
CA ILE A 214 3.27 -3.36 2.59
C ILE A 214 1.74 -3.19 2.48
N THR A 215 1.18 -2.23 3.21
CA THR A 215 -0.27 -1.99 3.25
C THR A 215 -0.86 -1.63 1.89
N HIS A 216 -0.09 -0.97 1.03
CA HIS A 216 -0.51 -0.58 -0.31
C HIS A 216 -0.17 -1.62 -1.40
N CYS A 217 0.54 -2.70 -1.06
CA CYS A 217 0.83 -3.78 -2.00
C CYS A 217 -0.44 -4.61 -2.28
N PRO A 218 -0.91 -4.70 -3.55
CA PRO A 218 -2.14 -5.44 -3.86
C PRO A 218 -1.94 -6.96 -3.91
N THR A 219 -0.68 -7.41 -3.78
CA THR A 219 -0.28 -8.83 -3.77
C THR A 219 0.64 -9.12 -2.59
N GLY A 220 1.11 -10.35 -2.44
CA GLY A 220 2.05 -10.73 -1.39
C GLY A 220 3.54 -10.42 -1.70
N ALA A 221 3.80 -9.43 -2.57
CA ALA A 221 5.18 -9.10 -2.95
C ALA A 221 5.95 -8.33 -1.87
N LEU A 222 5.26 -7.64 -0.99
CA LEU A 222 5.82 -6.98 0.19
C LEU A 222 5.07 -7.46 1.42
N ARG A 223 5.80 -7.85 2.44
CA ARG A 223 5.27 -8.30 3.72
C ARG A 223 6.26 -7.95 4.85
N GLU A 224 5.78 -8.01 6.05
CA GLU A 224 6.61 -8.01 7.26
C GLU A 224 7.43 -9.30 7.36
N ARG A 225 8.55 -9.23 8.08
CA ARG A 225 9.27 -10.44 8.53
C ARG A 225 8.42 -11.12 9.60
N ASP A 226 8.27 -12.42 9.48
CA ASP A 226 7.57 -13.24 10.46
C ASP A 226 8.58 -13.83 11.45
N ASP A 227 8.55 -13.32 12.68
CA ASP A 227 9.41 -13.75 13.77
C ASP A 227 8.67 -14.68 14.77
N THR A 228 7.45 -15.14 14.44
CA THR A 228 6.58 -15.91 15.36
C THR A 228 7.26 -17.17 15.89
N GLU A 229 7.84 -17.99 15.01
CA GLU A 229 8.54 -19.22 15.41
C GLU A 229 9.74 -18.91 16.30
N THR A 230 10.52 -17.88 15.96
CA THR A 230 11.67 -17.44 16.76
C THR A 230 11.26 -17.05 18.18
N VAL A 231 10.12 -16.40 18.33
CA VAL A 231 9.55 -16.01 19.63
C VAL A 231 9.08 -17.24 20.40
N PHE A 232 8.39 -18.19 19.77
CA PHE A 232 7.96 -19.43 20.41
C PHE A 232 9.13 -20.30 20.82
N ASP A 233 10.17 -20.40 20.01
CA ASP A 233 11.41 -21.09 20.37
C ASP A 233 12.09 -20.44 21.60
N ALA A 234 12.08 -19.10 21.66
CA ALA A 234 12.63 -18.40 22.81
C ALA A 234 11.80 -18.64 24.09
N ILE A 235 10.45 -18.66 24.00
CA ILE A 235 9.54 -18.95 25.11
C ILE A 235 9.73 -20.39 25.60
N ALA A 236 10.01 -21.32 24.70
CA ALA A 236 10.21 -22.73 25.03
C ALA A 236 11.59 -23.00 25.67
N ASP A 237 12.54 -22.10 25.56
CA ASP A 237 13.90 -22.22 26.10
C ASP A 237 13.92 -21.85 27.60
N PRO A 238 14.16 -22.80 28.52
CA PRO A 238 14.14 -22.54 29.96
C PRO A 238 15.26 -21.61 30.46
N ASP A 239 16.29 -21.40 29.66
CA ASP A 239 17.43 -20.54 30.00
C ASP A 239 17.21 -19.07 29.57
N LYS A 240 16.04 -18.75 28.94
CA LYS A 240 15.71 -17.40 28.46
C LYS A 240 14.56 -16.79 29.23
N ILE A 241 14.74 -15.53 29.58
CA ILE A 241 13.66 -14.66 30.06
C ILE A 241 13.13 -13.87 28.85
N VAL A 242 11.87 -14.12 28.49
CA VAL A 242 11.24 -13.48 27.33
C VAL A 242 10.30 -12.38 27.80
N LEU A 243 10.56 -11.19 27.33
CA LEU A 243 9.73 -10.01 27.63
C LEU A 243 9.11 -9.46 26.35
N VAL A 244 7.96 -8.79 26.48
CA VAL A 244 7.26 -8.14 25.38
C VAL A 244 6.86 -6.73 25.77
N GLN A 245 6.98 -5.82 24.82
CA GLN A 245 6.45 -4.45 24.92
C GLN A 245 5.31 -4.28 23.92
N ILE A 246 4.16 -3.81 24.40
CA ILE A 246 2.96 -3.61 23.59
C ILE A 246 3.05 -2.26 22.87
N ALA A 247 3.08 -2.26 21.54
CA ALA A 247 3.03 -1.03 20.76
C ALA A 247 1.63 -0.36 20.85
N PRO A 248 1.53 0.99 20.81
CA PRO A 248 0.25 1.70 20.90
C PRO A 248 -0.76 1.30 19.85
N ALA A 249 -0.32 1.05 18.59
CA ALA A 249 -1.19 0.60 17.52
C ALA A 249 -1.76 -0.81 17.80
N VAL A 250 -0.96 -1.73 18.31
CA VAL A 250 -1.41 -3.08 18.71
C VAL A 250 -2.39 -2.97 19.87
N ARG A 251 -2.08 -2.16 20.89
CA ARG A 251 -2.97 -1.92 22.02
C ARG A 251 -4.38 -1.51 21.59
N SER A 252 -4.48 -0.70 20.53
CA SER A 252 -5.76 -0.16 20.06
C SER A 252 -6.53 -1.12 19.15
N ALA A 253 -5.84 -2.00 18.40
CA ALA A 253 -6.44 -2.76 17.29
C ALA A 253 -6.44 -4.29 17.49
N TRP A 254 -5.79 -4.84 18.54
CA TRP A 254 -5.61 -6.28 18.70
C TRP A 254 -6.91 -7.10 18.72
N GLY A 255 -8.01 -6.48 19.14
CA GLY A 255 -9.32 -7.15 19.20
C GLY A 255 -10.01 -7.27 17.85
N GLU A 256 -9.67 -6.44 16.85
CA GLU A 256 -10.39 -6.35 15.57
C GLU A 256 -10.29 -7.66 14.77
N GLU A 257 -9.10 -8.22 14.60
CA GLU A 257 -8.88 -9.49 13.90
C GLU A 257 -9.51 -10.69 14.62
N LEU A 258 -9.68 -10.59 15.94
CA LEU A 258 -10.28 -11.63 16.76
C LEU A 258 -11.80 -11.47 16.89
N GLY A 259 -12.39 -10.44 16.30
CA GLY A 259 -13.81 -10.13 16.42
C GLY A 259 -14.25 -9.80 17.85
N ILE A 260 -13.31 -9.32 18.69
CA ILE A 260 -13.58 -8.92 20.08
C ILE A 260 -14.10 -7.49 20.09
N PRO A 261 -15.25 -7.19 20.71
CA PRO A 261 -15.75 -5.84 20.85
C PRO A 261 -14.72 -4.91 21.52
N ARG A 262 -14.67 -3.66 21.06
CA ARG A 262 -13.67 -2.67 21.54
C ARG A 262 -13.70 -2.51 23.07
N GLU A 263 -14.88 -2.57 23.67
CA GLU A 263 -15.08 -2.45 25.12
C GLU A 263 -14.47 -3.62 25.90
N GLU A 264 -14.32 -4.78 25.24
CA GLU A 264 -13.72 -5.98 25.82
C GLU A 264 -12.23 -6.14 25.45
N ALA A 265 -11.75 -5.45 24.41
CA ALA A 265 -10.38 -5.50 23.95
C ALA A 265 -9.48 -4.57 24.77
N THR A 266 -9.48 -4.75 26.09
CA THR A 266 -8.70 -3.90 27.02
C THR A 266 -7.22 -4.30 27.06
N VAL A 267 -6.35 -3.37 27.50
CA VAL A 267 -4.91 -3.62 27.63
C VAL A 267 -4.62 -4.69 28.71
N GLU A 268 -5.40 -4.73 29.77
CA GLU A 268 -5.27 -5.72 30.85
C GLU A 268 -5.54 -7.14 30.31
N ARG A 269 -6.57 -7.29 29.47
CA ARG A 269 -6.89 -8.55 28.81
C ARG A 269 -5.78 -8.97 27.86
N LEU A 270 -5.22 -8.06 27.08
CA LEU A 270 -4.08 -8.31 26.22
C LEU A 270 -2.85 -8.74 27.02
N ALA A 271 -2.51 -8.01 28.09
CA ALA A 271 -1.38 -8.32 28.95
C ALA A 271 -1.55 -9.69 29.64
N CYS A 272 -2.77 -10.01 30.09
CA CYS A 272 -3.08 -11.33 30.64
C CYS A 272 -2.91 -12.44 29.59
N THR A 273 -3.33 -12.19 28.34
CA THR A 273 -3.18 -13.15 27.24
C THR A 273 -1.70 -13.38 26.92
N LEU A 274 -0.91 -12.33 26.81
CA LEU A 274 0.53 -12.44 26.54
C LEU A 274 1.27 -13.22 27.63
N ARG A 275 0.95 -13.01 28.92
CA ARG A 275 1.50 -13.82 30.02
C ARG A 275 1.10 -15.29 29.90
N ARG A 276 -0.12 -15.60 29.46
CA ARG A 276 -0.58 -16.97 29.23
C ARG A 276 0.08 -17.63 28.03
N VAL A 277 0.52 -16.86 27.04
CA VAL A 277 1.32 -17.34 25.90
C VAL A 277 2.71 -17.75 26.36
N GLY A 278 3.25 -17.12 27.42
CA GLY A 278 4.54 -17.52 28.01
C GLY A 278 5.53 -16.37 28.20
N PHE A 279 5.13 -15.14 27.93
CA PHE A 279 5.99 -13.97 28.23
C PHE A 279 6.06 -13.73 29.75
N GLU A 280 7.26 -13.66 30.30
CA GLU A 280 7.44 -13.43 31.73
C GLU A 280 7.13 -11.98 32.12
N TYR A 281 7.54 -11.04 31.28
CA TYR A 281 7.28 -9.61 31.51
C TYR A 281 6.55 -9.02 30.32
N VAL A 282 5.51 -8.24 30.63
CA VAL A 282 4.69 -7.51 29.65
C VAL A 282 4.71 -6.05 30.00
N PHE A 283 5.23 -5.22 29.10
CA PHE A 283 5.35 -3.79 29.25
C PHE A 283 4.41 -3.05 28.28
N ASP A 284 3.93 -1.88 28.71
CA ASP A 284 3.11 -1.00 27.90
C ASP A 284 3.97 0.18 27.42
N THR A 285 3.96 0.45 26.11
CA THR A 285 4.71 1.57 25.53
C THR A 285 4.17 2.93 26.00
N ASP A 286 2.87 3.04 26.32
CA ASP A 286 2.31 4.29 26.86
C ASP A 286 3.00 4.70 28.19
N PHE A 287 3.30 3.73 29.05
CA PHE A 287 4.07 3.98 30.27
C PHE A 287 5.50 4.47 29.96
N SER A 288 6.17 3.85 28.98
CA SER A 288 7.51 4.30 28.61
C SER A 288 7.49 5.65 27.89
N ALA A 289 6.41 5.99 27.18
CA ALA A 289 6.22 7.32 26.59
C ALA A 289 6.10 8.41 27.67
N ASP A 290 5.34 8.17 28.74
CA ASP A 290 5.25 9.10 29.88
C ASP A 290 6.62 9.30 30.54
N LEU A 291 7.40 8.23 30.71
CA LEU A 291 8.77 8.30 31.22
C LEU A 291 9.69 9.13 30.30
N THR A 292 9.58 8.92 28.99
CA THR A 292 10.33 9.68 27.97
C THR A 292 10.03 11.17 28.09
N ILE A 293 8.75 11.56 28.21
CA ILE A 293 8.35 12.96 28.39
C ILE A 293 9.00 13.58 29.64
N MET A 294 9.08 12.85 30.74
CA MET A 294 9.71 13.32 31.97
C MET A 294 11.21 13.54 31.80
N GLU A 295 11.91 12.60 31.18
CA GLU A 295 13.35 12.67 30.94
C GLU A 295 13.70 13.78 29.92
N GLU A 296 13.05 13.80 28.76
CA GLU A 296 13.28 14.81 27.72
C GLU A 296 12.87 16.22 28.16
N GLY A 297 11.77 16.34 28.93
CA GLY A 297 11.35 17.61 29.53
C GLY A 297 12.37 18.14 30.55
N SER A 298 12.97 17.27 31.36
CA SER A 298 14.02 17.62 32.29
C SER A 298 15.29 18.09 31.55
N GLU A 299 15.69 17.37 30.49
CA GLU A 299 16.81 17.76 29.64
C GLU A 299 16.57 19.12 28.95
N LEU A 300 15.37 19.36 28.45
CA LEU A 300 15.01 20.68 27.87
C LEU A 300 15.16 21.81 28.88
N LEU A 301 14.68 21.63 30.10
CA LEU A 301 14.78 22.64 31.16
C LEU A 301 16.26 22.89 31.53
N GLU A 302 17.09 21.86 31.57
CA GLU A 302 18.53 22.02 31.79
C GLU A 302 19.18 22.85 30.69
N ARG A 303 18.94 22.49 29.39
CA ARG A 303 19.46 23.23 28.25
C ARG A 303 19.06 24.68 28.20
N LEU A 304 17.77 24.98 28.54
CA LEU A 304 17.28 26.36 28.67
C LEU A 304 17.96 27.11 29.82
N GLY A 305 18.22 26.42 30.92
CA GLY A 305 18.93 26.98 32.08
C GLY A 305 20.39 27.32 31.77
N GLU A 306 21.11 26.47 31.03
CA GLU A 306 22.47 26.71 30.57
C GLU A 306 22.53 27.85 29.55
N ALA A 307 21.60 27.89 28.61
CA ALA A 307 21.49 28.97 27.64
C ALA A 307 21.23 30.33 28.31
N ALA A 308 20.37 30.38 29.34
CA ALA A 308 20.07 31.59 30.08
C ALA A 308 21.30 32.11 30.89
N LYS A 309 22.22 31.23 31.27
CA LYS A 309 23.48 31.61 31.95
C LYS A 309 24.58 32.01 30.97
N GLY A 310 24.35 31.92 29.66
CA GLY A 310 25.37 32.16 28.62
C GLY A 310 26.38 31.03 28.49
N GLU A 311 26.13 29.91 29.10
CA GLU A 311 26.89 28.67 28.94
C GLU A 311 26.39 27.98 27.68
N GLY A 312 27.28 27.74 26.70
CA GLY A 312 26.90 27.10 25.46
C GLY A 312 26.50 25.64 25.72
N ASP A 313 25.36 25.20 25.17
CA ASP A 313 24.95 23.78 25.20
C ASP A 313 25.90 22.95 24.32
N SER A 314 26.66 22.07 24.94
CA SER A 314 27.59 21.18 24.25
C SER A 314 26.87 20.11 23.38
N ARG A 315 25.57 19.89 23.62
CA ARG A 315 24.74 18.89 22.91
C ARG A 315 24.13 19.45 21.62
N GLY A 316 24.13 20.79 21.45
CA GLY A 316 23.66 21.48 20.25
C GLY A 316 22.13 21.63 20.14
N TRP A 317 21.71 22.49 19.22
CA TRP A 317 20.31 22.71 18.84
C TRP A 317 20.12 22.41 17.36
N PRO A 318 18.92 21.95 16.89
CA PRO A 318 17.71 21.71 17.69
C PRO A 318 17.77 20.42 18.54
N MET A 319 16.98 20.35 19.59
CA MET A 319 16.69 19.11 20.33
C MET A 319 15.61 18.32 19.60
N PHE A 320 15.87 17.05 19.33
CA PHE A 320 14.88 16.14 18.76
C PHE A 320 14.32 15.24 19.86
N THR A 321 13.02 15.04 19.85
CA THR A 321 12.29 14.17 20.78
C THR A 321 11.56 13.07 20.02
N SER A 322 11.27 11.96 20.69
CA SER A 322 10.55 10.81 20.13
C SER A 322 9.05 10.92 20.31
#